data_5522aaa147d9fd9a39a61c2782b53bc3
#
_entry.id   5522aaa147d9fd9a39a61c2782b53bc3
#
_cell.length_a   1.000
_cell.length_b   1.000
_cell.length_c   1.000
_cell.angle_alpha   90.00
_cell.angle_beta   90.00
_cell.angle_gamma   90.00
#
_symmetry.space_group_name_H-M   'P 1'
#
loop_
_entity.id
_entity.type
_entity.pdbx_description
1 polymer ?
#
loop_
_entity_poly.entity_id
_entity_poly.type
_entity_poly.pdbx_seq_one_letter_code
_entity_poly.pdbx_strand_id
1 'polypeptide(L)'
;MEVRTHYNDGEADFMRSVFRNNSKDLIQQELMSFYVEKYGKVSSLAPPTIEDDTLKNEFLMLERYHLDSIWSPSVEKSNTMNLSIFPTGLISNLSMPTQLKRLTPYAISFPFVRKEHIKVKLAEAIRVQPENVTINSDYFYYDFNSKYNAADKIIDLDYYYKHQDDHVPVSGFDIYYNDMVKLDQNLGYLIYTSNGSGISTSTYNIGYTIGTVLGVGIIIGIPIAVIAVIIILVLRYQKRKKAKPSS
;
A
#
# COMPACT_ATOMS: atom_id res chain seq x y z
N MET A 1 -8.08 -11.28 -5.87
CA MET A 1 -6.81 -10.61 -5.53
C MET A 1 -6.20 -11.32 -4.33
N GLU A 2 -4.90 -11.57 -4.37
CA GLU A 2 -4.10 -12.04 -3.24
C GLU A 2 -3.03 -10.99 -2.97
N VAL A 3 -2.85 -10.62 -1.71
CA VAL A 3 -1.84 -9.66 -1.27
C VAL A 3 -0.96 -10.33 -0.23
N ARG A 4 0.34 -10.30 -0.45
CA ARG A 4 1.35 -10.84 0.45
C ARG A 4 2.30 -9.73 0.86
N THR A 5 2.28 -9.40 2.15
CA THR A 5 3.09 -8.33 2.71
C THR A 5 4.13 -8.88 3.67
N HIS A 6 5.38 -8.51 3.46
CA HIS A 6 6.49 -8.84 4.33
C HIS A 6 6.84 -7.63 5.20
N TYR A 7 6.89 -7.86 6.49
CA TYR A 7 7.28 -6.91 7.52
C TYR A 7 8.58 -7.37 8.15
N ASN A 8 9.52 -6.47 8.35
CA ASN A 8 10.81 -6.76 8.96
C ASN A 8 11.03 -5.85 10.17
N ASP A 9 11.90 -6.28 11.08
CA ASP A 9 12.36 -5.50 12.22
C ASP A 9 11.22 -4.96 13.09
N GLY A 10 11.23 -3.68 13.42
CA GLY A 10 10.21 -3.05 14.26
C GLY A 10 8.78 -3.15 13.73
N GLU A 11 8.60 -3.26 12.41
CA GLU A 11 7.30 -3.47 11.81
C GLU A 11 6.80 -4.90 12.01
N ALA A 12 7.68 -5.90 11.99
CA ALA A 12 7.35 -7.27 12.33
C ALA A 12 6.89 -7.35 13.79
N ASP A 13 7.59 -6.69 14.71
CA ASP A 13 7.19 -6.61 16.13
C ASP A 13 5.83 -5.93 16.31
N PHE A 14 5.59 -4.85 15.56
CA PHE A 14 4.31 -4.17 15.58
C PHE A 14 3.18 -5.10 15.10
N MET A 15 3.34 -5.78 13.96
CA MET A 15 2.33 -6.69 13.42
C MET A 15 2.07 -7.88 14.36
N ARG A 16 3.11 -8.45 15.00
CA ARG A 16 2.95 -9.45 16.05
C ARG A 16 2.06 -8.95 17.19
N SER A 17 2.30 -7.71 17.62
CA SER A 17 1.48 -7.07 18.65
C SER A 17 0.04 -6.92 18.21
N VAL A 18 -0.21 -6.51 16.97
CA VAL A 18 -1.57 -6.41 16.40
C VAL A 18 -2.28 -7.76 16.45
N PHE A 19 -1.66 -8.82 15.94
CA PHE A 19 -2.25 -10.16 15.89
C PHE A 19 -2.39 -10.82 17.27
N ARG A 20 -1.55 -10.46 18.23
CA ARG A 20 -1.65 -10.95 19.62
C ARG A 20 -2.78 -10.28 20.40
N ASN A 21 -3.03 -9.01 20.14
CA ASN A 21 -3.95 -8.21 20.94
C ASN A 21 -5.36 -8.08 20.34
N ASN A 22 -5.57 -8.57 19.11
CA ASN A 22 -6.84 -8.47 18.42
C ASN A 22 -7.30 -9.83 17.89
N SER A 23 -8.62 -10.00 17.81
CA SER A 23 -9.16 -11.20 17.15
C SER A 23 -8.91 -11.14 15.64
N LYS A 24 -8.78 -12.31 15.01
CA LYS A 24 -8.63 -12.42 13.54
C LYS A 24 -9.79 -11.76 12.80
N ASP A 25 -11.01 -11.87 13.33
CA ASP A 25 -12.20 -11.26 12.74
C ASP A 25 -12.13 -9.74 12.75
N LEU A 26 -11.61 -9.14 13.84
CA LEU A 26 -11.43 -7.70 13.91
C LEU A 26 -10.37 -7.24 12.90
N ILE A 27 -9.25 -7.93 12.83
CA ILE A 27 -8.19 -7.63 11.84
C ILE A 27 -8.75 -7.75 10.43
N GLN A 28 -9.51 -8.81 10.13
CA GLN A 28 -10.15 -8.99 8.83
C GLN A 28 -11.12 -7.87 8.49
N GLN A 29 -11.95 -7.42 9.46
CA GLN A 29 -12.87 -6.32 9.25
C GLN A 29 -12.14 -5.01 8.91
N GLU A 30 -11.04 -4.73 9.59
CA GLU A 30 -10.24 -3.52 9.36
C GLU A 30 -9.59 -3.55 7.95
N LEU A 31 -8.97 -4.66 7.60
CA LEU A 31 -8.39 -4.86 6.27
C LEU A 31 -9.48 -4.75 5.18
N MET A 32 -10.64 -5.36 5.40
CA MET A 32 -11.79 -5.28 4.49
C MET A 32 -12.26 -3.84 4.30
N SER A 33 -12.40 -3.06 5.39
CA SER A 33 -12.86 -1.68 5.32
C SER A 33 -11.96 -0.84 4.42
N PHE A 34 -10.65 -1.07 4.50
CA PHE A 34 -9.67 -0.42 3.65
C PHE A 34 -9.89 -0.76 2.15
N TYR A 35 -10.02 -2.04 1.81
CA TYR A 35 -10.21 -2.45 0.42
C TYR A 35 -11.58 -2.05 -0.13
N VAL A 36 -12.63 -2.05 0.70
CA VAL A 36 -13.97 -1.55 0.32
C VAL A 36 -13.92 -0.07 -0.02
N GLU A 37 -13.18 0.74 0.74
CA GLU A 37 -12.98 2.16 0.43
C GLU A 37 -12.32 2.37 -0.94
N LYS A 38 -11.35 1.51 -1.30
CA LYS A 38 -10.58 1.64 -2.55
C LYS A 38 -11.29 1.04 -3.75
N TYR A 39 -11.94 -0.10 -3.58
CA TYR A 39 -12.46 -0.91 -4.69
C TYR A 39 -13.98 -1.10 -4.66
N GLY A 40 -14.68 -0.55 -3.68
CA GLY A 40 -16.12 -0.67 -3.55
C GLY A 40 -16.55 -2.05 -3.02
N LYS A 41 -17.13 -2.88 -3.87
CA LYS A 41 -17.61 -4.21 -3.45
C LYS A 41 -16.46 -5.21 -3.37
N VAL A 42 -16.04 -5.52 -2.15
CA VAL A 42 -14.99 -6.48 -1.84
C VAL A 42 -15.52 -7.48 -0.83
N SER A 43 -15.18 -8.75 -0.99
CA SER A 43 -15.41 -9.79 0.01
C SER A 43 -14.11 -10.54 0.30
N SER A 44 -13.88 -10.86 1.57
CA SER A 44 -12.74 -11.69 1.94
C SER A 44 -13.04 -13.15 1.59
N LEU A 45 -12.08 -13.84 0.97
CA LEU A 45 -12.17 -15.26 0.66
C LEU A 45 -11.79 -16.15 1.84
N ALA A 46 -10.98 -15.63 2.75
CA ALA A 46 -10.56 -16.31 3.97
C ALA A 46 -9.99 -15.26 4.95
N PRO A 47 -9.96 -15.53 6.27
CA PRO A 47 -9.22 -14.74 7.22
C PRO A 47 -7.74 -14.61 6.82
N PRO A 48 -7.07 -13.50 7.18
CA PRO A 48 -5.65 -13.34 6.91
C PRO A 48 -4.85 -14.47 7.57
N THR A 49 -3.88 -15.01 6.83
CA THR A 49 -2.92 -15.98 7.36
C THR A 49 -1.57 -15.32 7.56
N ILE A 50 -0.85 -15.79 8.58
CA ILE A 50 0.46 -15.24 8.95
C ILE A 50 1.52 -16.34 9.02
N GLU A 51 2.75 -15.97 8.68
CA GLU A 51 3.95 -16.72 8.96
C GLU A 51 4.87 -15.80 9.78
N ASP A 52 5.33 -16.26 10.93
CA ASP A 52 6.13 -15.46 11.87
C ASP A 52 7.46 -16.14 12.13
N ASP A 53 8.55 -15.58 11.59
CA ASP A 53 9.93 -16.00 11.89
C ASP A 53 10.54 -15.04 12.91
N THR A 54 10.42 -15.39 14.19
CA THR A 54 10.96 -14.59 15.28
C THR A 54 12.49 -14.59 15.35
N LEU A 55 13.17 -15.57 14.73
CA LEU A 55 14.63 -15.62 14.70
C LEU A 55 15.22 -14.61 13.71
N LYS A 56 14.54 -14.44 12.56
CA LYS A 56 14.93 -13.45 11.55
C LYS A 56 14.25 -12.09 11.74
N ASN A 57 13.35 -12.00 12.70
CA ASN A 57 12.47 -10.86 12.91
C ASN A 57 11.68 -10.48 11.64
N GLU A 58 11.09 -11.49 10.98
CA GLU A 58 10.26 -11.38 9.80
C GLU A 58 8.83 -11.80 10.12
N PHE A 59 7.86 -11.08 9.56
CA PHE A 59 6.44 -11.37 9.67
C PHE A 59 5.80 -11.28 8.31
N LEU A 60 5.20 -12.36 7.83
CA LEU A 60 4.49 -12.40 6.56
C LEU A 60 3.00 -12.47 6.81
N MET A 61 2.24 -11.60 6.14
CA MET A 61 0.78 -11.63 6.11
C MET A 61 0.29 -11.92 4.69
N LEU A 62 -0.67 -12.82 4.57
CA LEU A 62 -1.30 -13.19 3.33
C LEU A 62 -2.81 -12.97 3.43
N GLU A 63 -3.34 -12.20 2.50
CA GLU A 63 -4.73 -11.80 2.40
C GLU A 63 -5.32 -12.24 1.05
N ARG A 64 -6.60 -12.63 1.03
CA ARG A 64 -7.29 -13.04 -0.20
C ARG A 64 -8.66 -12.41 -0.30
N TYR A 65 -8.94 -11.79 -1.44
CA TYR A 65 -10.16 -11.06 -1.70
C TYR A 65 -10.80 -11.42 -3.03
N HIS A 66 -12.13 -11.40 -3.05
CA HIS A 66 -12.92 -11.33 -4.26
C HIS A 66 -13.37 -9.88 -4.46
N LEU A 67 -13.14 -9.36 -5.64
CA LEU A 67 -13.46 -7.98 -6.02
C LEU A 67 -14.58 -8.01 -7.04
N ASP A 68 -15.76 -7.50 -6.69
CA ASP A 68 -16.89 -7.37 -7.59
C ASP A 68 -16.89 -5.98 -8.23
N SER A 69 -17.00 -5.94 -9.56
CA SER A 69 -17.19 -4.69 -10.29
C SER A 69 -16.08 -3.64 -10.05
N ILE A 70 -14.83 -4.09 -10.13
CA ILE A 70 -13.63 -3.27 -9.90
C ILE A 70 -13.32 -2.28 -11.03
N TRP A 71 -14.05 -2.35 -12.12
CA TRP A 71 -13.88 -1.47 -13.26
C TRP A 71 -14.61 -0.15 -13.05
N SER A 72 -13.91 0.96 -13.17
CA SER A 72 -14.48 2.31 -13.13
C SER A 72 -14.36 2.99 -14.50
N PRO A 73 -15.33 3.81 -14.90
CA PRO A 73 -15.18 4.61 -16.12
C PRO A 73 -13.94 5.49 -16.06
N SER A 74 -13.20 5.57 -17.16
CA SER A 74 -12.07 6.49 -17.26
C SER A 74 -12.59 7.93 -17.32
N VAL A 75 -11.98 8.80 -16.52
CA VAL A 75 -12.27 10.25 -16.55
C VAL A 75 -11.67 10.90 -17.80
N GLU A 76 -10.56 10.37 -18.29
CA GLU A 76 -9.80 10.97 -19.40
C GLU A 76 -10.24 10.47 -20.77
N LYS A 77 -10.76 9.26 -20.85
CA LYS A 77 -11.11 8.61 -22.13
C LYS A 77 -12.53 8.07 -22.09
N SER A 78 -13.38 8.61 -22.93
CA SER A 78 -14.74 8.08 -23.11
C SER A 78 -14.71 6.60 -23.54
N ASN A 79 -15.64 5.80 -23.02
CA ASN A 79 -15.78 4.37 -23.30
C ASN A 79 -14.55 3.50 -22.91
N THR A 80 -13.74 3.97 -21.97
CA THR A 80 -12.64 3.21 -21.37
C THR A 80 -12.98 2.92 -19.92
N MET A 81 -12.76 1.68 -19.50
CA MET A 81 -12.90 1.27 -18.10
C MET A 81 -11.50 1.03 -17.53
N ASN A 82 -11.27 1.50 -16.33
CA ASN A 82 -10.00 1.42 -15.61
C ASN A 82 -10.12 0.55 -14.38
N LEU A 83 -9.08 -0.24 -14.12
CA LEU A 83 -8.82 -0.89 -12.85
C LEU A 83 -7.45 -0.44 -12.36
N SER A 84 -7.42 0.25 -11.23
CA SER A 84 -6.18 0.67 -10.59
C SER A 84 -5.84 -0.26 -9.44
N ILE A 85 -4.61 -0.74 -9.38
CA ILE A 85 -4.08 -1.60 -8.33
C ILE A 85 -2.96 -0.84 -7.61
N PHE A 86 -2.95 -0.92 -6.28
CA PHE A 86 -2.03 -0.16 -5.45
C PHE A 86 -1.33 -1.05 -4.42
N PRO A 87 -0.02 -0.85 -4.18
CA PRO A 87 0.69 -1.48 -3.07
C PRO A 87 0.31 -0.78 -1.75
N THR A 88 -0.80 -1.20 -1.19
CA THR A 88 -1.45 -0.52 -0.07
C THR A 88 -0.62 -0.54 1.20
N GLY A 89 0.08 -1.65 1.46
CA GLY A 89 0.99 -1.77 2.58
C GLY A 89 2.22 -0.86 2.45
N LEU A 90 2.68 -0.61 1.23
CA LEU A 90 3.76 0.35 0.98
C LEU A 90 3.27 1.80 1.09
N ILE A 91 2.18 2.14 0.39
CA ILE A 91 1.65 3.51 0.35
C ILE A 91 1.30 4.04 1.73
N SER A 92 0.76 3.20 2.61
CA SER A 92 0.38 3.60 3.97
C SER A 92 1.54 4.11 4.82
N ASN A 93 2.76 3.79 4.47
CA ASN A 93 3.99 4.18 5.18
C ASN A 93 4.82 5.24 4.45
N LEU A 94 4.40 5.62 3.24
CA LEU A 94 5.05 6.70 2.51
C LEU A 94 4.41 8.04 2.85
N SER A 95 5.24 9.06 3.01
CA SER A 95 4.78 10.43 3.19
C SER A 95 5.59 11.38 2.34
N MET A 96 4.90 12.18 1.52
CA MET A 96 5.54 13.29 0.82
C MET A 96 5.77 14.46 1.77
N PRO A 97 6.92 15.10 1.73
CA PRO A 97 7.13 16.35 2.44
C PRO A 97 6.15 17.42 1.93
N THR A 98 5.46 18.07 2.85
CA THR A 98 4.50 19.14 2.51
C THR A 98 5.17 20.50 2.29
N GLN A 99 6.39 20.68 2.80
CA GLN A 99 7.16 21.90 2.65
C GLN A 99 8.31 21.67 1.68
N LEU A 100 8.39 22.47 0.63
CA LEU A 100 9.44 22.39 -0.39
C LEU A 100 10.76 23.03 0.03
N LYS A 101 10.74 23.92 1.01
CA LYS A 101 11.95 24.57 1.54
C LYS A 101 12.10 24.26 3.02
N ARG A 102 13.27 23.80 3.41
CA ARG A 102 13.57 23.41 4.77
C ARG A 102 14.82 24.12 5.27
N LEU A 103 14.81 24.42 6.57
CA LEU A 103 15.96 24.97 7.29
C LEU A 103 16.62 23.92 8.19
N THR A 104 15.98 22.76 8.34
CA THR A 104 16.46 21.63 9.16
C THR A 104 16.38 20.34 8.36
N PRO A 105 17.19 19.32 8.65
CA PRO A 105 17.07 17.99 8.05
C PRO A 105 15.67 17.44 8.16
N TYR A 106 15.28 16.60 7.20
CA TYR A 106 14.01 15.90 7.18
C TYR A 106 14.21 14.47 7.69
N ALA A 107 13.61 14.14 8.83
CA ALA A 107 13.68 12.80 9.39
C ALA A 107 12.81 11.84 8.59
N ILE A 108 13.33 10.65 8.32
CA ILE A 108 12.62 9.54 7.69
C ILE A 108 12.73 8.31 8.60
N SER A 109 11.72 7.44 8.56
CA SER A 109 11.70 6.22 9.36
C SER A 109 12.84 5.29 8.95
N PHE A 110 13.72 4.91 9.88
CA PHE A 110 14.86 4.05 9.58
C PHE A 110 15.16 3.11 10.78
N PRO A 111 15.48 1.84 10.54
CA PRO A 111 15.38 1.14 9.25
C PRO A 111 13.93 0.92 8.79
N PHE A 112 13.69 0.98 7.48
CA PHE A 112 12.40 0.67 6.88
C PHE A 112 12.60 -0.13 5.59
N VAL A 113 12.01 -1.31 5.51
CA VAL A 113 11.99 -2.19 4.33
C VAL A 113 10.58 -2.72 4.13
N ARG A 114 10.06 -2.59 2.93
CA ARG A 114 8.76 -3.13 2.55
C ARG A 114 8.87 -3.94 1.27
N LYS A 115 8.33 -5.17 1.31
CA LYS A 115 8.09 -6.01 0.14
C LYS A 115 6.60 -6.29 0.08
N GLU A 116 5.99 -6.05 -1.06
CA GLU A 116 4.59 -6.35 -1.28
C GLU A 116 4.44 -7.04 -2.62
N HIS A 117 3.77 -8.18 -2.63
CA HIS A 117 3.45 -8.93 -3.83
C HIS A 117 1.94 -9.00 -3.97
N ILE A 118 1.43 -8.51 -5.11
CA ILE A 118 0.01 -8.52 -5.41
C ILE A 118 -0.23 -9.41 -6.62
N LYS A 119 -1.07 -10.39 -6.46
CA LYS A 119 -1.51 -11.30 -7.51
C LYS A 119 -2.96 -11.02 -7.88
N VAL A 120 -3.22 -10.70 -9.13
CA VAL A 120 -4.57 -10.45 -9.63
C VAL A 120 -4.92 -11.48 -10.69
N LYS A 121 -5.93 -12.30 -10.42
CA LYS A 121 -6.50 -13.22 -11.41
C LYS A 121 -7.64 -12.52 -12.14
N LEU A 122 -7.54 -12.46 -13.45
CA LEU A 122 -8.52 -11.84 -14.33
C LEU A 122 -9.50 -12.88 -14.89
N ALA A 123 -10.72 -12.46 -15.19
CA ALA A 123 -11.72 -13.30 -15.86
C ALA A 123 -11.33 -13.58 -17.32
N GLU A 124 -10.74 -12.59 -17.99
CA GLU A 124 -10.38 -12.64 -19.41
C GLU A 124 -8.87 -12.44 -19.61
N ALA A 125 -8.37 -12.96 -20.73
CA ALA A 125 -6.99 -12.71 -21.13
C ALA A 125 -6.82 -11.25 -21.58
N ILE A 126 -5.68 -10.68 -21.25
CA ILE A 126 -5.34 -9.29 -21.58
C ILE A 126 -4.00 -9.23 -22.30
N ARG A 127 -3.70 -8.09 -22.93
CA ARG A 127 -2.35 -7.78 -23.38
C ARG A 127 -1.64 -6.98 -22.31
N VAL A 128 -0.60 -7.55 -21.75
CA VAL A 128 0.25 -6.90 -20.74
C VAL A 128 1.62 -6.71 -21.32
N GLN A 129 2.15 -5.51 -21.21
CA GLN A 129 3.58 -5.26 -21.38
C GLN A 129 4.22 -5.40 -20.00
N PRO A 130 5.21 -6.26 -19.79
CA PRO A 130 5.96 -6.29 -18.55
C PRO A 130 6.61 -4.93 -18.30
N GLU A 131 6.51 -4.45 -17.09
CA GLU A 131 7.06 -3.16 -16.66
C GLU A 131 8.03 -3.37 -15.51
N ASN A 132 9.17 -2.68 -15.61
CA ASN A 132 10.19 -2.67 -14.58
C ASN A 132 10.56 -1.22 -14.30
N VAL A 133 10.48 -0.81 -13.05
CA VAL A 133 10.86 0.53 -12.61
C VAL A 133 11.80 0.41 -11.45
N THR A 134 12.98 1.03 -11.56
CA THR A 134 13.95 1.11 -10.46
C THR A 134 14.26 2.58 -10.18
N ILE A 135 14.16 2.99 -8.93
CA ILE A 135 14.58 4.31 -8.45
C ILE A 135 15.68 4.07 -7.40
N ASN A 136 16.88 4.50 -7.72
CA ASN A 136 18.02 4.44 -6.83
C ASN A 136 18.37 5.87 -6.36
N SER A 137 17.71 6.29 -5.29
CA SER A 137 17.97 7.56 -4.62
C SER A 137 19.05 7.39 -3.55
N ASP A 138 19.73 8.44 -3.15
CA ASP A 138 20.64 8.41 -2.00
C ASP A 138 19.94 8.07 -0.69
N TYR A 139 18.61 8.31 -0.61
CA TYR A 139 17.81 8.19 0.60
C TYR A 139 16.89 6.99 0.64
N PHE A 140 16.54 6.43 -0.53
CA PHE A 140 15.73 5.21 -0.64
C PHE A 140 16.03 4.46 -1.93
N TYR A 141 15.68 3.19 -1.92
CA TYR A 141 15.66 2.34 -3.09
C TYR A 141 14.25 1.83 -3.34
N TYR A 142 13.79 1.91 -4.57
CA TYR A 142 12.51 1.36 -5.01
C TYR A 142 12.70 0.49 -6.24
N ASP A 143 12.03 -0.65 -6.26
CA ASP A 143 11.99 -1.56 -7.40
C ASP A 143 10.56 -2.09 -7.58
N PHE A 144 10.07 -1.97 -8.80
CA PHE A 144 8.76 -2.48 -9.21
C PHE A 144 8.92 -3.39 -10.43
N ASN A 145 8.23 -4.52 -10.40
CA ASN A 145 8.22 -5.48 -11.49
C ASN A 145 6.81 -6.02 -11.72
N SER A 146 6.34 -6.00 -12.96
CA SER A 146 5.09 -6.64 -13.35
C SER A 146 5.33 -7.82 -14.26
N LYS A 147 4.58 -8.92 -14.07
CA LYS A 147 4.58 -10.11 -14.91
C LYS A 147 3.16 -10.54 -15.21
N TYR A 148 2.94 -11.12 -16.37
CA TYR A 148 1.66 -11.67 -16.75
C TYR A 148 1.81 -13.12 -17.22
N ASN A 149 1.07 -14.01 -16.59
CA ASN A 149 0.90 -15.39 -17.04
C ASN A 149 -0.41 -15.49 -17.82
N ALA A 150 -0.31 -15.60 -19.15
CA ALA A 150 -1.46 -15.66 -20.05
C ALA A 150 -2.27 -16.96 -19.89
N ALA A 151 -1.63 -18.08 -19.54
CA ALA A 151 -2.31 -19.37 -19.36
C ALA A 151 -3.26 -19.35 -18.15
N ASP A 152 -2.81 -18.74 -17.05
CA ASP A 152 -3.57 -18.64 -15.82
C ASP A 152 -4.38 -17.34 -15.71
N LYS A 153 -4.15 -16.39 -16.61
CA LYS A 153 -4.71 -15.02 -16.62
C LYS A 153 -4.37 -14.27 -15.33
N ILE A 154 -3.13 -14.41 -14.87
CA ILE A 154 -2.66 -13.82 -13.62
C ILE A 154 -1.65 -12.73 -13.91
N ILE A 155 -1.85 -11.57 -13.28
CA ILE A 155 -0.85 -10.52 -13.16
C ILE A 155 -0.19 -10.66 -11.80
N ASP A 156 1.12 -10.66 -11.77
CA ASP A 156 1.95 -10.58 -10.58
C ASP A 156 2.62 -9.21 -10.56
N LEU A 157 2.47 -8.50 -9.45
CA LEU A 157 3.08 -7.19 -9.20
C LEU A 157 3.96 -7.30 -7.96
N ASP A 158 5.24 -7.07 -8.15
CA ASP A 158 6.25 -7.13 -7.10
C ASP A 158 6.73 -5.72 -6.79
N TYR A 159 6.61 -5.31 -5.54
CA TYR A 159 7.09 -4.03 -5.04
C TYR A 159 8.14 -4.25 -3.95
N TYR A 160 9.25 -3.54 -4.06
CA TYR A 160 10.28 -3.48 -3.05
C TYR A 160 10.65 -2.04 -2.77
N TYR A 161 10.68 -1.67 -1.50
CA TYR A 161 11.09 -0.33 -1.06
C TYR A 161 11.93 -0.44 0.20
N LYS A 162 12.98 0.36 0.30
CA LYS A 162 13.76 0.52 1.54
C LYS A 162 14.26 1.94 1.69
N HIS A 163 14.29 2.45 2.90
CA HIS A 163 15.08 3.63 3.25
C HIS A 163 16.56 3.28 3.32
N GLN A 164 17.43 4.21 2.91
CA GLN A 164 18.89 4.05 2.93
C GLN A 164 19.54 4.89 4.02
N ASP A 165 18.80 5.85 4.59
CA ASP A 165 19.27 6.75 5.65
C ASP A 165 18.11 7.05 6.61
N ASP A 166 18.39 7.63 7.76
CA ASP A 166 17.41 8.06 8.78
C ASP A 166 16.98 9.53 8.61
N HIS A 167 17.66 10.28 7.75
CA HIS A 167 17.32 11.67 7.47
C HIS A 167 17.81 12.13 6.09
N VAL A 168 17.21 13.23 5.61
CA VAL A 168 17.63 13.95 4.40
C VAL A 168 18.21 15.30 4.83
N PRO A 169 19.49 15.59 4.56
CA PRO A 169 20.08 16.89 4.86
C PRO A 169 19.41 17.99 4.02
N VAL A 170 19.47 19.23 4.49
CA VAL A 170 18.87 20.38 3.80
C VAL A 170 19.35 20.50 2.35
N SER A 171 20.64 20.24 2.11
CA SER A 171 21.25 20.30 0.77
C SER A 171 20.77 19.21 -0.19
N GLY A 172 20.30 18.08 0.32
CA GLY A 172 19.81 16.94 -0.49
C GLY A 172 18.29 16.91 -0.65
N PHE A 173 17.59 17.87 -0.02
CA PHE A 173 16.14 17.80 0.09
C PHE A 173 15.42 17.91 -1.27
N ASP A 174 15.90 18.76 -2.17
CA ASP A 174 15.30 18.93 -3.51
C ASP A 174 15.45 17.64 -4.34
N ILE A 175 16.57 16.93 -4.22
CA ILE A 175 16.82 15.65 -4.89
C ILE A 175 15.84 14.60 -4.35
N TYR A 176 15.78 14.48 -3.02
CA TYR A 176 14.83 13.56 -2.36
C TYR A 176 13.38 13.81 -2.78
N TYR A 177 12.95 15.08 -2.77
CA TYR A 177 11.60 15.45 -3.17
C TYR A 177 11.30 15.03 -4.61
N ASN A 178 12.20 15.32 -5.54
CA ASN A 178 12.03 14.93 -6.94
C ASN A 178 12.01 13.41 -7.15
N ASP A 179 12.81 12.67 -6.39
CA ASP A 179 12.80 11.21 -6.44
C ASP A 179 11.51 10.63 -5.83
N MET A 180 10.97 11.25 -4.77
CA MET A 180 9.66 10.90 -4.23
C MET A 180 8.52 11.20 -5.21
N VAL A 181 8.61 12.27 -6.00
CA VAL A 181 7.66 12.54 -7.10
C VAL A 181 7.72 11.44 -8.16
N LYS A 182 8.93 11.00 -8.55
CA LYS A 182 9.08 9.87 -9.48
C LYS A 182 8.51 8.58 -8.90
N LEU A 183 8.73 8.35 -7.60
CA LEU A 183 8.15 7.20 -6.90
C LEU A 183 6.61 7.23 -6.97
N ASP A 184 5.99 8.35 -6.63
CA ASP A 184 4.53 8.53 -6.67
C ASP A 184 3.95 8.23 -8.06
N GLN A 185 4.65 8.63 -9.11
CA GLN A 185 4.26 8.36 -10.50
C GLN A 185 4.32 6.88 -10.89
N ASN A 186 4.95 6.04 -10.10
CA ASN A 186 5.19 4.63 -10.41
C ASN A 186 4.67 3.66 -9.34
N LEU A 187 3.88 4.13 -8.37
CA LEU A 187 3.32 3.28 -7.32
C LEU A 187 2.07 2.51 -7.78
N GLY A 188 1.24 3.11 -8.62
CA GLY A 188 0.01 2.48 -9.09
C GLY A 188 0.24 1.65 -10.36
N TYR A 189 -0.57 0.61 -10.52
CA TYR A 189 -0.63 -0.18 -11.75
C TYR A 189 -2.03 -0.10 -12.33
N LEU A 190 -2.13 0.42 -13.56
CA LEU A 190 -3.40 0.64 -14.25
C LEU A 190 -3.64 -0.44 -15.30
N ILE A 191 -4.77 -1.08 -15.21
CA ILE A 191 -5.32 -1.93 -16.26
C ILE A 191 -6.48 -1.19 -16.88
N TYR A 192 -6.50 -1.04 -18.19
CA TYR A 192 -7.58 -0.34 -18.87
C TYR A 192 -8.07 -1.10 -20.10
N THR A 193 -9.37 -0.97 -20.38
CA THR A 193 -9.99 -1.46 -21.61
C THR A 193 -9.98 -0.33 -22.62
N SER A 194 -9.61 -0.61 -23.87
CA SER A 194 -9.79 0.34 -24.97
C SER A 194 -10.81 -0.20 -25.96
N ASN A 195 -11.67 0.68 -26.47
CA ASN A 195 -12.69 0.31 -27.46
C ASN A 195 -12.09 -0.45 -28.64
N GLY A 196 -12.44 -1.72 -28.78
CA GLY A 196 -12.05 -2.58 -29.88
C GLY A 196 -10.61 -3.10 -29.88
N SER A 197 -9.76 -2.71 -28.93
CA SER A 197 -8.33 -3.07 -28.92
C SER A 197 -7.92 -4.02 -27.79
N GLY A 198 -8.85 -4.48 -26.98
CA GLY A 198 -8.55 -5.34 -25.84
C GLY A 198 -8.14 -4.56 -24.58
N ILE A 199 -7.71 -5.30 -23.56
CA ILE A 199 -7.28 -4.76 -22.27
C ILE A 199 -5.76 -4.51 -22.32
N SER A 200 -5.32 -3.36 -21.86
CA SER A 200 -3.91 -2.95 -21.81
C SER A 200 -3.51 -2.54 -20.39
N THR A 201 -2.23 -2.44 -20.12
CA THR A 201 -1.67 -2.05 -18.82
C THR A 201 -0.64 -0.95 -18.95
N SER A 202 -0.48 -0.16 -17.91
CA SER A 202 0.64 0.77 -17.75
C SER A 202 0.86 1.09 -16.26
N THR A 203 2.06 1.51 -15.89
CA THR A 203 2.28 2.19 -14.62
C THR A 203 1.44 3.47 -14.61
N TYR A 204 0.88 3.78 -13.47
CA TYR A 204 -0.07 4.87 -13.30
C TYR A 204 0.38 5.77 -12.16
N ASN A 205 0.43 7.06 -12.47
CA ASN A 205 0.49 8.07 -11.43
C ASN A 205 -0.78 7.97 -10.59
N ILE A 206 -0.62 7.61 -9.34
CA ILE A 206 -1.75 7.42 -8.43
C ILE A 206 -2.54 8.72 -8.28
N GLY A 207 -2.01 9.89 -8.68
CA GLY A 207 -2.69 11.18 -8.52
C GLY A 207 -3.09 11.47 -7.06
N TYR A 208 -2.85 10.50 -6.20
CA TYR A 208 -2.77 10.64 -4.78
C TYR A 208 -1.38 11.16 -4.52
N THR A 209 -1.23 12.40 -4.80
CA THR A 209 -0.22 13.17 -4.16
C THR A 209 0.00 12.57 -2.78
N ILE A 210 1.11 11.87 -2.62
CA ILE A 210 1.65 11.72 -1.29
C ILE A 210 1.73 13.16 -0.77
N GLY A 211 0.63 13.68 -0.23
CA GLY A 211 0.56 14.96 0.48
C GLY A 211 0.53 16.28 -0.28
N THR A 212 0.11 16.41 -1.53
CA THR A 212 -0.28 17.72 -2.05
C THR A 212 -1.74 18.01 -1.77
N VAL A 213 -1.94 18.68 -0.68
CA VAL A 213 -3.12 19.50 -0.43
C VAL A 213 -3.06 20.74 -1.34
N LEU A 214 -3.59 20.67 -2.52
CA LEU A 214 -4.16 21.82 -3.18
C LEU A 214 -5.67 21.73 -2.99
N GLY A 215 -6.10 22.32 -1.90
CA GLY A 215 -7.43 22.81 -1.60
C GLY A 215 -8.61 22.16 -2.31
N VAL A 216 -9.08 21.01 -1.86
CA VAL A 216 -10.48 20.67 -1.60
C VAL A 216 -10.47 19.37 -0.79
N GLY A 217 -11.09 19.42 0.38
CA GLY A 217 -11.02 18.42 1.42
C GLY A 217 -11.55 17.04 1.02
N ILE A 218 -10.67 16.14 0.74
CA ILE A 218 -10.79 14.71 1.05
C ILE A 218 -9.36 14.24 1.22
N ILE A 219 -8.84 14.45 2.39
CA ILE A 219 -7.52 14.00 2.77
C ILE A 219 -7.64 13.32 4.09
N ILE A 220 -6.74 12.41 4.25
CA ILE A 220 -6.47 11.74 5.49
C ILE A 220 -7.31 10.48 5.63
N GLY A 221 -6.90 9.45 4.91
CA GLY A 221 -7.55 8.16 5.13
C GLY A 221 -6.65 7.06 5.66
N ILE A 222 -5.38 7.01 5.36
CA ILE A 222 -4.68 5.75 5.54
C ILE A 222 -3.76 5.69 6.76
N PRO A 223 -2.87 6.64 7.04
CA PRO A 223 -2.16 6.57 8.32
C PRO A 223 -3.06 6.88 9.51
N ILE A 224 -4.11 7.68 9.32
CA ILE A 224 -5.07 7.98 10.40
C ILE A 224 -6.04 6.83 10.63
N ALA A 225 -6.45 6.07 9.62
CA ALA A 225 -7.29 4.90 9.87
C ALA A 225 -6.53 3.84 10.68
N VAL A 226 -5.30 3.53 10.33
CA VAL A 226 -4.46 2.61 11.12
C VAL A 226 -4.10 3.23 12.47
N ILE A 227 -3.72 4.51 12.52
CA ILE A 227 -3.46 5.23 13.78
C ILE A 227 -4.76 5.44 14.57
N ALA A 228 -5.88 5.78 13.95
CA ALA A 228 -7.17 5.91 14.64
C ALA A 228 -7.66 4.57 15.19
N VAL A 229 -7.45 3.47 14.45
CA VAL A 229 -7.70 2.12 14.95
C VAL A 229 -6.82 1.82 16.15
N ILE A 230 -5.54 2.13 16.09
CA ILE A 230 -4.62 1.98 17.22
C ILE A 230 -5.06 2.85 18.40
N ILE A 231 -5.39 4.11 18.17
CA ILE A 231 -5.86 5.02 19.23
C ILE A 231 -7.20 4.54 19.81
N ILE A 232 -8.15 4.11 18.98
CA ILE A 232 -9.43 3.58 19.43
C ILE A 232 -9.24 2.28 20.23
N LEU A 233 -8.36 1.40 19.78
CA LEU A 233 -8.04 0.15 20.48
C LEU A 233 -7.33 0.43 21.81
N VAL A 234 -6.39 1.35 21.85
CA VAL A 234 -5.70 1.78 23.10
C VAL A 234 -6.70 2.44 24.05
N LEU A 235 -7.58 3.32 23.59
CA LEU A 235 -8.60 3.97 24.42
C LEU A 235 -9.64 2.96 24.93
N ARG A 236 -10.07 1.99 24.13
CA ARG A 236 -10.96 0.90 24.56
C ARG A 236 -10.28 -0.02 25.57
N TYR A 237 -9.00 -0.34 25.37
CA TYR A 237 -8.20 -1.12 26.32
C TYR A 237 -8.08 -0.39 27.67
N GLN A 238 -7.74 0.89 27.67
CA GLN A 238 -7.65 1.71 28.86
C GLN A 238 -9.02 1.81 29.60
N LYS A 239 -10.11 1.94 28.85
CA LYS A 239 -11.46 1.97 29.40
C LYS A 239 -11.87 0.65 30.05
N ARG A 240 -11.50 -0.49 29.45
CA ARG A 240 -11.72 -1.83 30.02
C ARG A 240 -10.87 -2.07 31.28
N LYS A 241 -9.66 -1.54 31.33
CA LYS A 241 -8.77 -1.65 32.50
C LYS A 241 -9.28 -0.84 33.68
N LYS A 242 -9.92 0.32 33.43
CA LYS A 242 -10.56 1.17 34.44
C LYS A 242 -11.92 0.64 34.92
N ALA A 243 -12.55 -0.26 34.14
CA ALA A 243 -13.88 -0.83 34.47
C ALA A 243 -13.81 -2.16 35.24
N LYS A 244 -12.62 -2.69 35.54
CA LYS A 244 -12.50 -3.82 36.49
C LYS A 244 -12.48 -3.30 37.90
N PRO A 245 -13.49 -3.62 38.73
CA PRO A 245 -13.45 -3.29 40.14
C PRO A 245 -12.33 -4.04 40.85
N SER A 246 -11.57 -3.33 41.65
CA SER A 246 -10.60 -3.94 42.54
C SER A 246 -11.34 -4.86 43.54
N SER A 247 -11.17 -6.15 43.39
CA SER A 247 -11.53 -7.16 44.38
C SER A 247 -10.45 -7.22 45.46
#